data_d40596ceec12c888cb3700dddf6244bc
#
_entry.id   d40596ceec12c888cb3700dddf6244bc
#
_cell.length_a   1.000
_cell.length_b   1.000
_cell.length_c   1.000
_cell.angle_alpha   90.00
_cell.angle_beta   90.00
_cell.angle_gamma   90.00
#
_symmetry.space_group_name_H-M   'P 1'
#
loop_
_entity.id
_entity.type
_entity.pdbx_description
1 polymer ?
#
loop_
_entity_poly.entity_id
_entity_poly.type
_entity_poly.pdbx_seq_one_letter_code
_entity_poly.pdbx_strand_id
1 'polypeptide(L)'
;MRISVGLALAGIVLAQSPEVAFAKRRVATEAVALPTVSAAVPVTATSRPFLGAPDAMAKAGYVEEEFFLSGTANAYDWTGKARGVKVVAGPGKYVTRILVRRPSDPKRFGGNVEVTVLNASLNVDLGGPTDFARMAKQGDVWIGITTKASTANALKKFDAARYAPLDWSNPAPADGRCANPTMIPPYMAGGKEVIEAMAKAGIKSSWPEYEDGLVWDMLGQLGLLLKNDARESILPGFAKPHVFMTGFSQSAIYIRTYVAGFHDRFRDRDGRPVYDGYLAIVGPAMIRINQCANDIELDDRFQKLTPPDVPFISISSEGEMWQARYTRQSDAFTRRGGIVSYEVAGSSHSAADIPGKPMDTLMFAPIADMMKAGAQLGGAAGSPNLIPSGAKPNDFTWAPLVRGAYQNLTLWARAGIKPPRAPGIKLDAKLEIVRDANGNAVGGLRSPYIDVPVASHTGYLTAGGMGGVTGAKTAFTAEKLKILYRDQSDYAAKFGAATDRLLAERWILPEDADAMKAAAKLPTP
;
A
#
# COMPACT_ATOMS: atom_id res chain seq x y z
N MET A 1 5.81 80.44 -22.67
CA MET A 1 5.57 79.22 -23.42
C MET A 1 5.59 78.05 -22.42
N ARG A 2 4.44 77.64 -21.91
CA ARG A 2 4.31 76.56 -20.92
C ARG A 2 3.88 75.30 -21.67
N ILE A 3 4.66 74.28 -21.59
CA ILE A 3 4.37 72.93 -22.14
C ILE A 3 3.82 72.09 -21.01
N SER A 4 2.55 71.65 -21.11
CA SER A 4 1.89 70.76 -20.21
C SER A 4 2.10 69.34 -20.74
N VAL A 5 2.69 68.44 -19.92
CA VAL A 5 2.82 67.03 -20.19
C VAL A 5 1.64 66.33 -19.53
N GLY A 6 0.78 65.71 -20.34
CA GLY A 6 -0.33 64.92 -19.88
C GLY A 6 0.14 63.45 -19.61
N LEU A 7 -0.06 62.98 -18.39
CA LEU A 7 0.08 61.56 -18.04
C LEU A 7 -1.20 60.80 -18.44
N ALA A 8 -1.07 59.82 -19.32
CA ALA A 8 -2.12 58.85 -19.60
C ALA A 8 -1.98 57.67 -18.62
N LEU A 9 -2.94 57.46 -17.73
CA LEU A 9 -3.11 56.26 -16.94
C LEU A 9 -3.72 55.15 -17.82
N ALA A 10 -2.95 54.11 -18.09
CA ALA A 10 -3.46 52.87 -18.67
C ALA A 10 -4.08 52.03 -17.56
N GLY A 11 -5.39 51.87 -17.57
CA GLY A 11 -6.12 50.99 -16.68
C GLY A 11 -5.89 49.53 -17.07
N ILE A 12 -5.30 48.77 -16.16
CA ILE A 12 -5.20 47.28 -16.27
C ILE A 12 -6.55 46.71 -15.86
N VAL A 13 -7.31 46.21 -16.83
CA VAL A 13 -8.50 45.40 -16.59
C VAL A 13 -8.02 43.98 -16.19
N LEU A 14 -8.09 43.67 -14.92
CA LEU A 14 -7.94 42.31 -14.42
C LEU A 14 -9.16 41.48 -14.85
N ALA A 15 -8.98 40.64 -15.85
CA ALA A 15 -9.97 39.62 -16.21
C ALA A 15 -10.09 38.62 -15.06
N GLN A 16 -11.20 38.68 -14.34
CA GLN A 16 -11.60 37.63 -13.38
C GLN A 16 -11.95 36.38 -14.17
N SER A 17 -11.17 35.33 -13.99
CA SER A 17 -11.49 34.00 -14.47
C SER A 17 -12.78 33.52 -13.79
N PRO A 18 -13.74 32.90 -14.51
CA PRO A 18 -14.94 32.39 -13.88
C PRO A 18 -14.56 31.23 -12.97
N GLU A 19 -14.78 31.38 -11.67
CA GLU A 19 -14.82 30.23 -10.74
C GLU A 19 -15.94 29.30 -11.21
N VAL A 20 -15.54 28.13 -11.74
CA VAL A 20 -16.48 27.05 -12.02
C VAL A 20 -16.95 26.54 -10.65
N ALA A 21 -18.12 26.99 -10.23
CA ALA A 21 -18.81 26.47 -9.07
C ALA A 21 -19.18 25.00 -9.34
N PHE A 22 -18.38 24.07 -8.84
CA PHE A 22 -18.78 22.67 -8.77
C PHE A 22 -19.97 22.57 -7.80
N ALA A 23 -21.17 22.51 -8.36
CA ALA A 23 -22.39 22.24 -7.61
C ALA A 23 -22.16 20.92 -6.86
N LYS A 24 -22.17 20.98 -5.52
CA LYS A 24 -22.20 19.80 -4.66
C LYS A 24 -23.46 19.01 -4.97
N ARG A 25 -23.34 18.00 -5.82
CA ARG A 25 -24.36 16.99 -5.99
C ARG A 25 -24.35 16.20 -4.67
N ARG A 26 -25.29 16.50 -3.77
CA ARG A 26 -25.65 15.64 -2.64
C ARG A 26 -26.19 14.35 -3.28
N VAL A 27 -25.34 13.36 -3.46
CA VAL A 27 -25.80 11.99 -3.59
C VAL A 27 -26.40 11.68 -2.23
N ALA A 28 -27.70 11.37 -2.19
CA ALA A 28 -28.33 10.85 -1.01
C ALA A 28 -27.61 9.53 -0.70
N THR A 29 -26.67 9.58 0.23
CA THR A 29 -26.02 8.38 0.74
C THR A 29 -27.06 7.65 1.57
N GLU A 30 -27.54 6.50 1.09
CA GLU A 30 -28.21 5.57 1.99
C GLU A 30 -27.34 5.43 3.24
N ALA A 31 -27.98 5.54 4.43
CA ALA A 31 -27.25 5.42 5.68
C ALA A 31 -26.63 4.02 5.76
N VAL A 32 -25.32 3.93 5.55
CA VAL A 32 -24.60 2.66 5.68
C VAL A 32 -24.61 2.27 7.16
N ALA A 33 -25.12 1.08 7.45
CA ALA A 33 -25.17 0.56 8.82
C ALA A 33 -23.74 0.34 9.35
N LEU A 34 -23.50 0.67 10.63
CA LEU A 34 -22.26 0.33 11.31
C LEU A 34 -22.18 -1.19 11.50
N PRO A 35 -20.97 -1.79 11.45
CA PRO A 35 -20.80 -3.19 11.77
C PRO A 35 -20.99 -3.41 13.28
N THR A 36 -21.46 -4.59 13.65
CA THR A 36 -21.44 -5.05 15.04
C THR A 36 -20.04 -5.55 15.38
N VAL A 37 -19.53 -5.19 16.54
CA VAL A 37 -18.22 -5.62 17.04
C VAL A 37 -18.42 -6.68 18.11
N SER A 38 -17.70 -7.80 18.05
CA SER A 38 -17.69 -8.81 19.12
C SER A 38 -16.99 -8.26 20.38
N ALA A 39 -17.13 -8.95 21.50
CA ALA A 39 -16.14 -8.84 22.58
C ALA A 39 -14.74 -9.22 22.05
N ALA A 40 -13.68 -8.75 22.72
CA ALA A 40 -12.31 -9.17 22.39
C ALA A 40 -12.21 -10.70 22.50
N VAL A 41 -11.64 -11.34 21.46
CA VAL A 41 -11.49 -12.81 21.43
C VAL A 41 -10.40 -13.21 22.41
N PRO A 42 -10.70 -14.03 23.42
CA PRO A 42 -9.73 -14.36 24.45
C PRO A 42 -8.48 -15.05 23.90
N VAL A 43 -7.33 -14.74 24.49
CA VAL A 43 -6.09 -15.51 24.32
C VAL A 43 -6.03 -16.55 25.42
N THR A 44 -5.76 -17.80 25.05
CA THR A 44 -5.62 -18.92 25.99
C THR A 44 -4.26 -19.61 25.78
N ALA A 45 -3.93 -20.59 26.59
CA ALA A 45 -2.69 -21.35 26.42
C ALA A 45 -2.59 -22.08 25.06
N THR A 46 -3.73 -22.39 24.43
CA THR A 46 -3.80 -23.16 23.17
C THR A 46 -4.37 -22.38 21.98
N SER A 47 -4.86 -21.16 22.20
CA SER A 47 -5.50 -20.34 21.17
C SER A 47 -5.05 -18.89 21.25
N ARG A 48 -4.50 -18.38 20.16
CA ARG A 48 -4.00 -17.00 20.00
C ARG A 48 -4.30 -16.45 18.62
N PRO A 49 -4.28 -15.12 18.44
CA PRO A 49 -4.44 -14.53 17.12
C PRO A 49 -3.36 -15.00 16.14
N PHE A 50 -3.75 -15.26 14.91
CA PHE A 50 -2.79 -15.33 13.81
C PHE A 50 -2.14 -13.97 13.61
N LEU A 51 -0.84 -13.89 13.33
CA LEU A 51 -0.02 -12.67 13.37
C LEU A 51 0.14 -12.07 14.79
N GLY A 52 -0.33 -12.74 15.84
CA GLY A 52 -0.20 -12.25 17.21
C GLY A 52 1.25 -12.13 17.66
N ALA A 53 1.58 -11.04 18.36
CA ALA A 53 2.89 -10.75 18.90
C ALA A 53 2.79 -10.12 20.32
N PRO A 54 2.11 -10.77 21.28
CA PRO A 54 1.78 -10.15 22.56
C PRO A 54 2.99 -9.69 23.36
N ASP A 55 4.09 -10.45 23.35
CA ASP A 55 5.31 -10.10 24.08
C ASP A 55 5.98 -8.83 23.51
N ALA A 56 6.00 -8.69 22.17
CA ALA A 56 6.55 -7.52 21.52
C ALA A 56 5.67 -6.30 21.82
N MET A 57 4.35 -6.47 21.84
CA MET A 57 3.40 -5.43 22.18
C MET A 57 3.57 -4.98 23.63
N ALA A 58 3.60 -5.91 24.58
CA ALA A 58 3.77 -5.60 26.00
C ALA A 58 5.09 -4.83 26.27
N LYS A 59 6.20 -5.27 25.66
CA LYS A 59 7.50 -4.58 25.76
C LYS A 59 7.45 -3.14 25.24
N ALA A 60 6.63 -2.87 24.24
CA ALA A 60 6.44 -1.53 23.68
C ALA A 60 5.41 -0.68 24.45
N GLY A 61 4.74 -1.25 25.48
CA GLY A 61 3.64 -0.60 26.20
C GLY A 61 2.36 -0.52 25.38
N TYR A 62 2.13 -1.57 24.56
CA TYR A 62 0.94 -1.76 23.74
C TYR A 62 0.14 -2.97 24.22
N VAL A 63 -1.13 -2.98 23.87
CA VAL A 63 -2.00 -4.16 23.93
C VAL A 63 -2.34 -4.60 22.51
N GLU A 64 -2.54 -5.91 22.34
CA GLU A 64 -3.01 -6.51 21.10
C GLU A 64 -4.29 -7.27 21.40
N GLU A 65 -5.35 -6.92 20.68
CA GLU A 65 -6.67 -7.52 20.83
C GLU A 65 -7.24 -7.86 19.46
N GLU A 66 -8.00 -8.94 19.40
CA GLU A 66 -8.67 -9.40 18.19
C GLU A 66 -10.17 -9.32 18.36
N PHE A 67 -10.86 -8.84 17.32
CA PHE A 67 -12.31 -8.70 17.29
C PHE A 67 -12.86 -9.25 15.99
N PHE A 68 -14.12 -9.66 16.00
CA PHE A 68 -14.88 -9.92 14.79
C PHE A 68 -15.83 -8.76 14.50
N LEU A 69 -15.86 -8.36 13.23
CA LEU A 69 -16.82 -7.40 12.70
C LEU A 69 -17.88 -8.14 11.91
N SER A 70 -19.15 -7.97 12.27
CA SER A 70 -20.29 -8.57 11.59
C SER A 70 -21.18 -7.50 10.96
N GLY A 71 -21.64 -7.74 9.75
CA GLY A 71 -22.51 -6.79 9.06
C GLY A 71 -23.11 -7.37 7.79
N THR A 72 -23.65 -6.47 6.99
CA THR A 72 -24.08 -6.77 5.62
C THR A 72 -23.36 -5.88 4.65
N ALA A 73 -23.06 -6.42 3.46
CA ALA A 73 -22.32 -5.76 2.41
C ALA A 73 -22.91 -6.11 1.04
N ASN A 74 -22.74 -5.24 0.07
CA ASN A 74 -23.18 -5.45 -1.28
C ASN A 74 -22.00 -5.82 -2.20
N ALA A 75 -22.30 -6.57 -3.25
CA ALA A 75 -21.41 -6.70 -4.38
C ALA A 75 -21.72 -5.61 -5.41
N TYR A 76 -20.68 -5.04 -5.98
CA TYR A 76 -20.75 -3.89 -6.89
C TYR A 76 -20.17 -4.19 -8.24
N ASP A 77 -20.60 -3.42 -9.23
CA ASP A 77 -19.96 -3.35 -10.55
C ASP A 77 -19.81 -1.89 -10.97
N TRP A 78 -18.91 -1.63 -11.93
CA TRP A 78 -18.67 -0.30 -12.46
C TRP A 78 -19.84 0.20 -13.33
N THR A 79 -20.17 1.49 -13.21
CA THR A 79 -21.16 2.14 -14.08
C THR A 79 -20.48 2.74 -15.32
N GLY A 80 -20.05 1.90 -16.25
CA GLY A 80 -19.46 2.35 -17.52
C GLY A 80 -18.27 3.30 -17.33
N LYS A 81 -18.23 4.39 -18.12
CA LYS A 81 -17.07 5.31 -18.22
C LYS A 81 -16.85 6.23 -17.03
N ALA A 82 -17.82 6.38 -16.13
CA ALA A 82 -17.84 7.45 -15.13
C ALA A 82 -17.33 7.06 -13.74
N ARG A 83 -16.67 5.90 -13.56
CA ARG A 83 -16.15 5.39 -12.28
C ARG A 83 -17.15 5.39 -11.12
N GLY A 84 -18.45 5.46 -11.42
CA GLY A 84 -19.46 5.18 -10.44
C GLY A 84 -19.55 3.68 -10.18
N VAL A 85 -20.11 3.31 -9.05
CA VAL A 85 -20.42 1.92 -8.74
C VAL A 85 -21.92 1.74 -8.58
N LYS A 86 -22.42 0.58 -8.98
CA LYS A 86 -23.81 0.15 -8.78
C LYS A 86 -23.83 -1.17 -8.05
N VAL A 87 -24.82 -1.36 -7.20
CA VAL A 87 -25.07 -2.66 -6.56
C VAL A 87 -25.55 -3.65 -7.64
N VAL A 88 -24.93 -4.82 -7.68
CA VAL A 88 -25.31 -5.92 -8.58
C VAL A 88 -25.84 -7.14 -7.83
N ALA A 89 -25.49 -7.28 -6.54
CA ALA A 89 -26.03 -8.31 -5.68
C ALA A 89 -25.93 -7.87 -4.21
N GLY A 90 -26.78 -8.44 -3.36
CA GLY A 90 -26.74 -8.18 -1.91
C GLY A 90 -28.07 -7.69 -1.34
N PRO A 91 -28.08 -7.36 -0.03
CA PRO A 91 -26.94 -7.45 0.87
C PRO A 91 -26.61 -8.89 1.27
N GLY A 92 -25.31 -9.22 1.27
CA GLY A 92 -24.78 -10.46 1.84
C GLY A 92 -24.31 -10.25 3.28
N LYS A 93 -24.47 -11.25 4.13
CA LYS A 93 -23.91 -11.22 5.50
C LYS A 93 -22.41 -11.47 5.46
N TYR A 94 -21.68 -10.83 6.37
CA TYR A 94 -20.27 -11.13 6.58
C TYR A 94 -19.91 -11.14 8.06
N VAL A 95 -18.90 -11.92 8.40
CA VAL A 95 -18.14 -11.83 9.64
C VAL A 95 -16.68 -11.84 9.27
N THR A 96 -15.97 -10.74 9.49
CA THR A 96 -14.53 -10.62 9.27
C THR A 96 -13.79 -10.38 10.57
N ARG A 97 -12.47 -10.41 10.50
CA ARG A 97 -11.56 -10.26 11.63
C ARG A 97 -10.79 -8.96 11.54
N ILE A 98 -10.61 -8.29 12.67
CA ILE A 98 -9.60 -7.24 12.86
C ILE A 98 -8.66 -7.60 14.01
N LEU A 99 -7.37 -7.28 13.83
CA LEU A 99 -6.35 -7.33 14.87
C LEU A 99 -5.94 -5.90 15.20
N VAL A 100 -6.11 -5.50 16.46
CA VAL A 100 -5.90 -4.12 16.92
C VAL A 100 -4.68 -4.07 17.82
N ARG A 101 -3.72 -3.21 17.51
CA ARG A 101 -2.54 -2.89 18.32
C ARG A 101 -2.59 -1.43 18.71
N ARG A 102 -2.67 -1.15 20.00
CA ARG A 102 -2.84 0.21 20.51
C ARG A 102 -2.03 0.44 21.78
N PRO A 103 -1.63 1.68 22.10
CA PRO A 103 -1.05 1.99 23.42
C PRO A 103 -1.92 1.44 24.55
N SER A 104 -1.31 0.88 25.57
CA SER A 104 -2.02 0.40 26.77
C SER A 104 -2.63 1.56 27.57
N ASP A 105 -2.02 2.75 27.52
CA ASP A 105 -2.54 3.99 28.08
C ASP A 105 -3.07 4.88 26.94
N PRO A 106 -4.38 5.16 26.87
CA PRO A 106 -4.96 6.06 25.88
C PRO A 106 -4.37 7.46 25.84
N LYS A 107 -3.74 7.93 26.93
CA LYS A 107 -3.07 9.23 26.98
C LYS A 107 -1.82 9.29 26.10
N ARG A 108 -1.23 8.14 25.75
CA ARG A 108 -0.10 8.04 24.82
C ARG A 108 -0.52 8.08 23.36
N PHE A 109 -1.80 8.17 23.06
CA PHE A 109 -2.31 8.13 21.69
C PHE A 109 -1.81 9.32 20.87
N GLY A 110 -1.10 9.03 19.77
CA GLY A 110 -0.56 10.03 18.84
C GLY A 110 -1.60 10.69 17.91
N GLY A 111 -2.83 10.18 17.93
CA GLY A 111 -3.94 10.71 17.14
C GLY A 111 -4.15 10.03 15.79
N ASN A 112 -3.34 9.04 15.41
CA ASN A 112 -3.47 8.33 14.14
C ASN A 112 -3.89 6.88 14.35
N VAL A 113 -4.78 6.41 13.48
CA VAL A 113 -5.10 4.98 13.30
C VAL A 113 -4.70 4.59 11.89
N GLU A 114 -3.80 3.63 11.77
CA GLU A 114 -3.42 3.01 10.51
C GLU A 114 -4.23 1.73 10.30
N VAL A 115 -5.13 1.74 9.34
CA VAL A 115 -5.88 0.56 8.90
C VAL A 115 -5.12 -0.10 7.76
N THR A 116 -4.53 -1.25 8.03
CA THR A 116 -3.83 -2.06 7.02
C THR A 116 -4.79 -3.10 6.43
N VAL A 117 -4.99 -3.02 5.12
CA VAL A 117 -5.61 -4.10 4.36
C VAL A 117 -4.63 -5.27 4.35
N LEU A 118 -4.93 -6.35 5.09
CA LEU A 118 -4.02 -7.50 5.17
C LEU A 118 -3.86 -8.17 3.81
N ASN A 119 -2.60 -8.47 3.46
CA ASN A 119 -2.24 -9.01 2.16
C ASN A 119 -2.41 -10.53 2.14
N ALA A 120 -3.06 -11.06 1.12
CA ALA A 120 -3.37 -12.48 0.97
C ALA A 120 -2.51 -13.20 -0.09
N SER A 121 -1.40 -12.63 -0.53
CA SER A 121 -0.62 -13.17 -1.65
C SER A 121 -0.06 -14.58 -1.41
N LEU A 122 0.06 -15.00 -0.15
CA LEU A 122 0.46 -16.35 0.23
C LEU A 122 -0.71 -17.21 0.74
N ASN A 123 -1.94 -16.81 0.46
CA ASN A 123 -3.18 -17.39 0.99
C ASN A 123 -3.30 -17.35 2.53
N VAL A 124 -2.54 -16.50 3.19
CA VAL A 124 -2.65 -16.20 4.62
C VAL A 124 -2.59 -14.69 4.81
N ASP A 125 -3.11 -14.20 5.92
CA ASP A 125 -2.99 -12.79 6.26
C ASP A 125 -1.53 -12.40 6.50
N LEU A 126 -1.04 -11.41 5.76
CA LEU A 126 0.27 -10.80 5.97
C LEU A 126 0.05 -9.34 6.35
N GLY A 127 0.82 -8.84 7.31
CA GLY A 127 0.92 -7.41 7.58
C GLY A 127 1.60 -6.70 6.41
N GLY A 128 1.51 -5.41 6.32
CA GLY A 128 2.31 -4.62 5.39
C GLY A 128 3.67 -4.26 6.02
N PRO A 129 4.55 -3.56 5.30
CA PRO A 129 5.80 -3.02 5.86
C PRO A 129 5.46 -1.90 6.85
N THR A 130 4.90 -2.27 7.98
CA THR A 130 4.65 -1.37 9.11
C THR A 130 5.93 -1.24 9.90
N ASP A 131 6.35 -0.02 10.15
CA ASP A 131 7.40 0.23 11.14
C ASP A 131 6.75 0.35 12.53
N PHE A 132 6.60 -0.79 13.19
CA PHE A 132 6.03 -0.82 14.53
C PHE A 132 6.83 0.03 15.53
N ALA A 133 8.16 0.11 15.39
CA ALA A 133 8.99 0.93 16.25
C ALA A 133 8.63 2.42 16.13
N ARG A 134 8.42 2.91 14.90
CA ARG A 134 7.90 4.27 14.65
C ARG A 134 6.52 4.47 15.25
N MET A 135 5.61 3.53 15.00
CA MET A 135 4.23 3.60 15.51
C MET A 135 4.22 3.65 17.04
N ALA A 136 5.00 2.78 17.68
CA ALA A 136 5.11 2.74 19.15
C ALA A 136 5.70 4.03 19.73
N LYS A 137 6.68 4.63 19.05
CA LYS A 137 7.28 5.93 19.42
C LYS A 137 6.26 7.06 19.30
N GLN A 138 5.43 7.05 18.26
CA GLN A 138 4.42 8.08 18.01
C GLN A 138 3.12 7.87 18.78
N GLY A 139 2.89 6.67 19.33
CA GLY A 139 1.64 6.31 19.98
C GLY A 139 0.49 6.05 19.00
N ASP A 140 0.81 5.73 17.75
CA ASP A 140 -0.19 5.42 16.73
C ASP A 140 -0.86 4.06 17.00
N VAL A 141 -2.11 3.91 16.57
CA VAL A 141 -2.86 2.65 16.60
C VAL A 141 -2.73 1.96 15.24
N TRP A 142 -2.54 0.65 15.24
CA TRP A 142 -2.59 -0.17 14.04
C TRP A 142 -3.77 -1.14 14.09
N ILE A 143 -4.48 -1.27 12.96
CA ILE A 143 -5.58 -2.21 12.78
C ILE A 143 -5.36 -2.97 11.47
N GLY A 144 -5.09 -4.28 11.56
CA GLY A 144 -5.09 -5.16 10.41
C GLY A 144 -6.47 -5.77 10.18
N ILE A 145 -7.02 -5.64 8.98
CA ILE A 145 -8.31 -6.24 8.61
C ILE A 145 -8.15 -7.36 7.60
N THR A 146 -8.73 -8.53 7.89
CA THR A 146 -8.86 -9.66 6.95
C THR A 146 -9.88 -9.29 5.87
N THR A 147 -9.48 -9.34 4.60
CA THR A 147 -10.28 -8.80 3.48
C THR A 147 -10.58 -9.80 2.37
N LYS A 148 -10.25 -11.07 2.57
CA LYS A 148 -10.43 -12.10 1.54
C LYS A 148 -10.91 -13.42 2.13
N ALA A 149 -11.81 -14.08 1.42
CA ALA A 149 -12.34 -15.38 1.82
C ALA A 149 -11.26 -16.45 1.93
N SER A 150 -10.24 -16.40 1.06
CA SER A 150 -9.12 -17.35 1.10
C SER A 150 -8.34 -17.28 2.42
N THR A 151 -8.11 -16.07 2.95
CA THR A 151 -7.43 -15.90 4.23
C THR A 151 -8.32 -16.20 5.42
N ALA A 152 -9.63 -15.97 5.34
CA ALA A 152 -10.58 -16.45 6.34
C ALA A 152 -10.53 -17.98 6.48
N ASN A 153 -10.44 -18.69 5.35
CA ASN A 153 -10.26 -20.16 5.36
C ASN A 153 -8.89 -20.59 5.93
N ALA A 154 -7.85 -19.83 5.66
CA ALA A 154 -6.53 -20.09 6.26
C ALA A 154 -6.56 -19.89 7.78
N LEU A 155 -7.24 -18.88 8.28
CA LEU A 155 -7.45 -18.65 9.70
C LEU A 155 -8.20 -19.83 10.35
N LYS A 156 -9.26 -20.36 9.70
CA LYS A 156 -9.97 -21.55 10.16
C LYS A 156 -9.08 -22.80 10.18
N LYS A 157 -8.13 -22.93 9.25
CA LYS A 157 -7.13 -24.02 9.29
C LYS A 157 -6.13 -23.85 10.43
N PHE A 158 -5.75 -22.61 10.72
CA PHE A 158 -4.84 -22.29 11.83
C PHE A 158 -5.46 -22.62 13.20
N ASP A 159 -6.70 -22.16 13.44
CA ASP A 159 -7.46 -22.43 14.68
C ASP A 159 -8.96 -22.47 14.36
N ALA A 160 -9.48 -23.69 14.16
CA ALA A 160 -10.85 -23.90 13.73
C ALA A 160 -11.88 -23.38 14.74
N ALA A 161 -11.61 -23.57 16.03
CA ALA A 161 -12.52 -23.14 17.10
C ALA A 161 -12.57 -21.60 17.21
N ARG A 162 -11.38 -20.97 17.20
CA ARG A 162 -11.25 -19.51 17.28
C ARG A 162 -11.92 -18.80 16.13
N TYR A 163 -11.70 -19.28 14.91
CA TYR A 163 -12.14 -18.64 13.69
C TYR A 163 -13.42 -19.22 13.07
N ALA A 164 -14.11 -20.10 13.81
CA ALA A 164 -15.42 -20.61 13.39
C ALA A 164 -16.45 -19.53 13.02
N PRO A 165 -16.49 -18.34 13.68
CA PRO A 165 -17.46 -17.30 13.34
C PRO A 165 -17.24 -16.63 12.00
N LEU A 166 -16.04 -16.71 11.39
CA LEU A 166 -15.75 -16.05 10.11
C LEU A 166 -16.70 -16.55 9.03
N ASP A 167 -17.34 -15.62 8.33
CA ASP A 167 -18.28 -15.91 7.26
C ASP A 167 -18.23 -14.85 6.15
N TRP A 168 -18.37 -15.30 4.92
CA TRP A 168 -18.36 -14.46 3.73
C TRP A 168 -19.41 -14.98 2.75
N SER A 169 -20.66 -14.69 3.01
CA SER A 169 -21.73 -15.21 2.17
C SER A 169 -21.68 -14.60 0.76
N ASN A 170 -21.90 -15.43 -0.25
CA ASN A 170 -22.07 -14.94 -1.61
C ASN A 170 -23.54 -14.54 -1.83
N PRO A 171 -23.84 -13.23 -1.99
CA PRO A 171 -25.21 -12.76 -2.22
C PRO A 171 -25.69 -13.01 -3.67
N ALA A 172 -24.78 -13.36 -4.58
CA ALA A 172 -25.09 -13.73 -5.95
C ALA A 172 -24.84 -15.23 -6.13
N PRO A 173 -25.85 -16.09 -6.04
CA PRO A 173 -25.67 -17.51 -6.33
C PRO A 173 -25.16 -17.68 -7.75
N ALA A 174 -24.35 -18.72 -7.98
CA ALA A 174 -23.74 -19.05 -9.26
C ALA A 174 -24.81 -19.32 -10.30
N ASP A 175 -25.24 -18.30 -11.02
CA ASP A 175 -26.25 -18.36 -12.08
C ASP A 175 -25.64 -18.42 -13.50
N GLY A 176 -24.37 -18.83 -13.58
CA GLY A 176 -23.62 -18.91 -14.84
C GLY A 176 -23.04 -17.58 -15.33
N ARG A 177 -23.29 -16.45 -14.64
CA ARG A 177 -22.73 -15.12 -15.00
C ARG A 177 -21.24 -15.02 -14.77
N CYS A 178 -20.69 -15.84 -13.90
CA CYS A 178 -19.25 -15.94 -13.60
C CYS A 178 -18.60 -17.04 -14.45
N ALA A 179 -18.46 -16.83 -15.74
CA ALA A 179 -17.85 -17.82 -16.63
C ALA A 179 -16.34 -18.05 -16.34
N ASN A 180 -15.68 -17.12 -15.69
CA ASN A 180 -14.25 -17.21 -15.40
C ASN A 180 -13.86 -16.41 -14.13
N PRO A 181 -14.22 -16.91 -12.93
CA PRO A 181 -13.93 -16.21 -11.69
C PRO A 181 -12.45 -16.39 -11.32
N THR A 182 -11.53 -15.74 -12.03
CA THR A 182 -10.11 -15.70 -11.66
C THR A 182 -9.87 -14.48 -10.77
N MET A 183 -9.43 -14.70 -9.54
CA MET A 183 -9.04 -13.63 -8.61
C MET A 183 -7.72 -12.95 -8.98
N ILE A 184 -6.97 -13.51 -9.92
CA ILE A 184 -5.69 -12.98 -10.37
C ILE A 184 -5.92 -12.25 -11.68
N PRO A 185 -5.72 -10.94 -11.75
CA PRO A 185 -5.78 -10.22 -13.01
C PRO A 185 -4.85 -10.86 -14.05
N PRO A 186 -5.23 -10.92 -15.34
CA PRO A 186 -4.44 -11.58 -16.40
C PRO A 186 -2.98 -11.15 -16.43
N TYR A 187 -2.70 -9.88 -16.14
CA TYR A 187 -1.34 -9.33 -16.11
C TYR A 187 -0.50 -9.82 -14.92
N MET A 188 -1.12 -10.23 -13.82
CA MET A 188 -0.42 -10.84 -12.67
C MET A 188 -0.19 -12.34 -12.86
N ALA A 189 -1.02 -12.98 -13.68
CA ALA A 189 -0.96 -14.42 -13.94
C ALA A 189 -0.02 -14.82 -15.08
N GLY A 190 0.69 -13.88 -15.69
CA GLY A 190 1.54 -14.18 -16.85
C GLY A 190 0.80 -14.15 -18.19
N GLY A 191 -0.39 -13.51 -18.23
CA GLY A 191 -1.15 -13.30 -19.43
C GLY A 191 -2.31 -14.29 -19.64
N LYS A 192 -3.03 -14.08 -20.73
CA LYS A 192 -4.23 -14.85 -21.10
C LYS A 192 -3.95 -16.35 -21.22
N GLU A 193 -2.79 -16.72 -21.73
CA GLU A 193 -2.39 -18.12 -21.93
C GLU A 193 -2.25 -18.88 -20.62
N VAL A 194 -1.74 -18.24 -19.56
CA VAL A 194 -1.63 -18.88 -18.24
C VAL A 194 -2.99 -19.09 -17.61
N ILE A 195 -3.90 -18.14 -17.78
CA ILE A 195 -5.28 -18.26 -17.28
C ILE A 195 -6.02 -19.40 -18.02
N GLU A 196 -5.87 -19.47 -19.34
CA GLU A 196 -6.43 -20.55 -20.13
C GLU A 196 -5.83 -21.91 -19.76
N ALA A 197 -4.51 -21.97 -19.49
CA ALA A 197 -3.84 -23.18 -19.02
C ALA A 197 -4.32 -23.61 -17.63
N MET A 198 -4.51 -22.68 -16.70
CA MET A 198 -5.06 -22.94 -15.36
C MET A 198 -6.50 -23.43 -15.44
N ALA A 199 -7.35 -22.80 -16.28
CA ALA A 199 -8.72 -23.20 -16.51
C ALA A 199 -8.79 -24.60 -17.14
N LYS A 200 -7.92 -24.90 -18.12
CA LYS A 200 -7.80 -26.21 -18.78
C LYS A 200 -7.30 -27.30 -17.81
N ALA A 201 -6.44 -26.92 -16.85
CA ALA A 201 -6.00 -27.83 -15.79
C ALA A 201 -7.04 -28.03 -14.66
N GLY A 202 -8.23 -27.44 -14.78
CA GLY A 202 -9.28 -27.53 -13.77
C GLY A 202 -8.98 -26.73 -12.50
N ILE A 203 -7.98 -25.85 -12.53
CA ILE A 203 -7.65 -24.96 -11.42
C ILE A 203 -8.67 -23.84 -11.37
N LYS A 204 -9.71 -24.04 -10.57
CA LYS A 204 -10.71 -23.01 -10.31
C LYS A 204 -10.12 -22.02 -9.32
N SER A 205 -9.94 -20.80 -9.74
CA SER A 205 -9.41 -19.72 -8.89
C SER A 205 -10.48 -19.01 -8.06
N SER A 206 -11.72 -19.42 -8.16
CA SER A 206 -12.83 -18.84 -7.41
C SER A 206 -13.46 -19.84 -6.46
N TRP A 207 -13.89 -19.27 -5.40
CA TRP A 207 -14.70 -19.89 -4.38
C TRP A 207 -16.14 -19.41 -4.60
N PRO A 208 -17.00 -20.15 -5.36
CA PRO A 208 -18.36 -19.70 -5.65
C PRO A 208 -19.21 -19.50 -4.39
N GLU A 209 -18.75 -20.03 -3.25
CA GLU A 209 -19.37 -19.88 -1.95
C GLU A 209 -19.18 -18.48 -1.35
N TYR A 210 -18.22 -17.68 -1.86
CA TYR A 210 -17.83 -16.40 -1.29
C TYR A 210 -17.87 -15.30 -2.36
N GLU A 211 -18.08 -14.07 -1.92
CA GLU A 211 -17.94 -12.87 -2.75
C GLU A 211 -16.92 -11.93 -2.15
N ASP A 212 -15.72 -11.87 -2.74
CA ASP A 212 -14.65 -10.99 -2.26
C ASP A 212 -15.00 -9.50 -2.40
N GLY A 213 -15.92 -9.15 -3.29
CA GLY A 213 -16.39 -7.78 -3.48
C GLY A 213 -17.14 -7.20 -2.28
N LEU A 214 -17.51 -8.00 -1.29
CA LEU A 214 -18.04 -7.51 -0.01
C LEU A 214 -17.03 -6.64 0.76
N VAL A 215 -15.75 -6.76 0.46
CA VAL A 215 -14.66 -6.03 1.11
C VAL A 215 -14.84 -4.51 1.07
N TRP A 216 -15.46 -3.98 0.04
CA TRP A 216 -15.61 -2.53 -0.13
C TRP A 216 -16.48 -1.92 0.97
N ASP A 217 -17.60 -2.56 1.26
CA ASP A 217 -18.46 -2.15 2.36
C ASP A 217 -17.81 -2.43 3.73
N MET A 218 -17.10 -3.55 3.91
CA MET A 218 -16.37 -3.85 5.15
C MET A 218 -15.35 -2.76 5.46
N LEU A 219 -14.55 -2.31 4.49
CA LEU A 219 -13.58 -1.23 4.66
C LEU A 219 -14.27 0.10 4.97
N GLY A 220 -15.35 0.42 4.25
CA GLY A 220 -16.12 1.63 4.49
C GLY A 220 -16.78 1.65 5.87
N GLN A 221 -17.36 0.54 6.30
CA GLN A 221 -18.00 0.38 7.61
C GLN A 221 -16.99 0.43 8.75
N LEU A 222 -15.79 -0.15 8.60
CA LEU A 222 -14.70 0.02 9.59
C LEU A 222 -14.28 1.48 9.70
N GLY A 223 -14.15 2.19 8.58
CA GLY A 223 -13.87 3.62 8.59
C GLY A 223 -14.95 4.43 9.30
N LEU A 224 -16.24 4.11 9.06
CA LEU A 224 -17.38 4.73 9.76
C LEU A 224 -17.34 4.44 11.26
N LEU A 225 -17.07 3.19 11.67
CA LEU A 225 -16.92 2.80 13.08
C LEU A 225 -15.86 3.67 13.77
N LEU A 226 -14.70 3.82 13.16
CA LEU A 226 -13.57 4.60 13.71
C LEU A 226 -13.88 6.10 13.81
N LYS A 227 -14.70 6.63 12.91
CA LYS A 227 -15.12 8.05 12.92
C LYS A 227 -16.33 8.33 13.81
N ASN A 228 -16.97 7.29 14.33
CA ASN A 228 -18.15 7.35 15.19
C ASN A 228 -17.79 7.01 16.66
N ASP A 229 -18.69 7.28 17.59
CA ASP A 229 -18.53 6.92 19.01
C ASP A 229 -18.51 5.41 19.23
N ALA A 230 -19.04 4.61 18.27
CA ALA A 230 -18.93 3.16 18.28
C ALA A 230 -17.47 2.64 18.29
N ARG A 231 -16.47 3.49 17.98
CA ARG A 231 -15.02 3.16 18.12
C ARG A 231 -14.64 2.75 19.55
N GLU A 232 -15.40 3.21 20.55
CA GLU A 232 -15.17 2.85 21.97
C GLU A 232 -15.18 1.33 22.19
N SER A 233 -15.85 0.55 21.33
CA SER A 233 -15.85 -0.92 21.40
C SER A 233 -14.47 -1.55 21.14
N ILE A 234 -13.57 -0.87 20.41
CA ILE A 234 -12.23 -1.34 20.08
C ILE A 234 -11.12 -0.39 20.55
N LEU A 235 -11.45 0.88 20.79
CA LEU A 235 -10.52 1.93 21.23
C LEU A 235 -11.10 2.68 22.44
N PRO A 236 -11.31 1.99 23.58
CA PRO A 236 -11.94 2.60 24.76
C PRO A 236 -11.09 3.73 25.33
N GLY A 237 -11.69 4.92 25.46
CA GLY A 237 -11.04 6.11 26.00
C GLY A 237 -10.09 6.83 25.03
N PHE A 238 -10.00 6.39 23.77
CA PHE A 238 -9.17 7.06 22.78
C PHE A 238 -9.90 8.24 22.13
N ALA A 239 -9.18 9.34 21.91
CA ALA A 239 -9.71 10.49 21.19
C ALA A 239 -10.10 10.13 19.75
N LYS A 240 -10.93 10.97 19.10
CA LYS A 240 -11.31 10.79 17.68
C LYS A 240 -10.05 10.81 16.81
N PRO A 241 -9.77 9.73 16.02
CA PRO A 241 -8.54 9.60 15.27
C PRO A 241 -8.56 10.30 13.91
N HIS A 242 -7.36 10.58 13.39
CA HIS A 242 -7.11 10.57 11.96
C HIS A 242 -6.92 9.12 11.51
N VAL A 243 -7.65 8.70 10.47
CA VAL A 243 -7.66 7.32 10.00
C VAL A 243 -7.01 7.24 8.62
N PHE A 244 -5.96 6.43 8.51
CA PHE A 244 -5.24 6.22 7.26
C PHE A 244 -5.41 4.77 6.80
N MET A 245 -5.63 4.57 5.50
CA MET A 245 -5.66 3.21 4.95
C MET A 245 -4.34 2.93 4.25
N THR A 246 -3.69 1.82 4.62
CA THR A 246 -2.40 1.40 4.07
C THR A 246 -2.49 0.00 3.48
N GLY A 247 -1.66 -0.27 2.47
CA GLY A 247 -1.58 -1.60 1.90
C GLY A 247 -0.34 -1.78 1.03
N PHE A 248 0.14 -3.01 1.03
CA PHE A 248 1.35 -3.45 0.32
C PHE A 248 0.98 -4.47 -0.75
N SER A 249 1.56 -4.31 -1.96
CA SER A 249 1.38 -5.27 -3.05
C SER A 249 -0.11 -5.43 -3.42
N GLN A 250 -0.64 -6.62 -3.37
CA GLN A 250 -2.06 -6.88 -3.63
C GLN A 250 -3.00 -5.95 -2.83
N SER A 251 -2.66 -5.62 -1.59
CA SER A 251 -3.47 -4.73 -0.77
C SER A 251 -3.43 -3.27 -1.23
N ALA A 252 -2.33 -2.83 -1.83
CA ALA A 252 -2.24 -1.51 -2.47
C ALA A 252 -3.19 -1.41 -3.67
N ILE A 253 -3.36 -2.50 -4.41
CA ILE A 253 -4.31 -2.60 -5.53
C ILE A 253 -5.76 -2.46 -5.01
N TYR A 254 -6.07 -3.06 -3.85
CA TYR A 254 -7.38 -2.88 -3.18
C TYR A 254 -7.61 -1.41 -2.79
N ILE A 255 -6.60 -0.73 -2.24
CA ILE A 255 -6.72 0.70 -1.88
C ILE A 255 -7.04 1.54 -3.12
N ARG A 256 -6.36 1.30 -4.24
CA ARG A 256 -6.63 2.05 -5.49
C ARG A 256 -8.06 1.83 -5.98
N THR A 257 -8.56 0.60 -5.93
CA THR A 257 -9.95 0.28 -6.30
C THR A 257 -10.93 0.94 -5.33
N TYR A 258 -10.65 0.90 -4.02
CA TYR A 258 -11.47 1.59 -3.01
C TYR A 258 -11.54 3.10 -3.28
N VAL A 259 -10.40 3.74 -3.54
CA VAL A 259 -10.37 5.18 -3.84
C VAL A 259 -11.13 5.49 -5.12
N ALA A 260 -11.03 4.63 -6.14
CA ALA A 260 -11.71 4.84 -7.42
C ALA A 260 -13.24 4.74 -7.32
N GLY A 261 -13.75 3.77 -6.51
CA GLY A 261 -15.18 3.45 -6.48
C GLY A 261 -15.90 3.82 -5.21
N PHE A 262 -15.21 3.88 -4.07
CA PHE A 262 -15.86 3.89 -2.76
C PHE A 262 -15.46 5.06 -1.87
N HIS A 263 -14.40 5.80 -2.18
CA HIS A 263 -13.98 6.97 -1.40
C HIS A 263 -15.12 7.98 -1.17
N ASP A 264 -15.88 8.30 -2.22
CA ASP A 264 -16.99 9.25 -2.13
C ASP A 264 -18.26 8.66 -1.51
N ARG A 265 -18.37 7.34 -1.45
CA ARG A 265 -19.54 6.64 -0.91
C ARG A 265 -19.58 6.66 0.61
N PHE A 266 -18.41 6.56 1.25
CA PHE A 266 -18.32 6.46 2.71
C PHE A 266 -17.88 7.79 3.32
N ARG A 267 -18.83 8.50 3.92
CA ARG A 267 -18.63 9.79 4.58
C ARG A 267 -19.17 9.72 6.01
N ASP A 268 -18.49 10.40 6.93
CA ASP A 268 -19.01 10.56 8.30
C ASP A 268 -20.23 11.50 8.33
N ARG A 269 -20.83 11.69 9.50
CA ARG A 269 -22.00 12.56 9.70
C ARG A 269 -21.77 14.02 9.26
N ASP A 270 -20.52 14.47 9.23
CA ASP A 270 -20.13 15.81 8.80
C ASP A 270 -19.84 15.87 7.28
N GLY A 271 -20.06 14.78 6.55
CA GLY A 271 -19.77 14.64 5.13
C GLY A 271 -18.29 14.55 4.80
N ARG A 272 -17.43 14.25 5.78
CA ARG A 272 -16.00 14.05 5.59
C ARG A 272 -15.70 12.61 5.22
N PRO A 273 -14.64 12.34 4.44
CA PRO A 273 -14.21 10.98 4.17
C PRO A 273 -13.91 10.21 5.46
N VAL A 274 -14.24 8.92 5.49
CA VAL A 274 -13.95 8.07 6.65
C VAL A 274 -12.46 7.74 6.79
N TYR A 275 -11.69 7.88 5.71
CA TYR A 275 -10.23 7.83 5.72
C TYR A 275 -9.67 9.21 5.40
N ASP A 276 -8.75 9.70 6.24
CA ASP A 276 -8.10 11.00 6.08
C ASP A 276 -6.93 10.97 5.09
N GLY A 277 -6.53 9.79 4.65
CA GLY A 277 -5.50 9.61 3.64
C GLY A 277 -5.21 8.15 3.33
N TYR A 278 -4.45 7.93 2.25
CA TYR A 278 -4.15 6.61 1.70
C TYR A 278 -2.66 6.47 1.37
N LEU A 279 -2.07 5.31 1.69
CA LEU A 279 -0.72 4.93 1.27
C LEU A 279 -0.76 3.59 0.57
N ALA A 280 -0.56 3.60 -0.75
CA ALA A 280 -0.49 2.41 -1.58
C ALA A 280 0.97 2.09 -1.91
N ILE A 281 1.47 0.93 -1.46
CA ILE A 281 2.87 0.54 -1.58
C ILE A 281 2.97 -0.63 -2.55
N VAL A 282 3.74 -0.47 -3.64
CA VAL A 282 4.02 -1.47 -4.70
C VAL A 282 2.78 -2.18 -5.26
N GLY A 283 1.79 -1.38 -5.66
CA GLY A 283 0.57 -1.89 -6.30
C GLY A 283 -0.01 -0.83 -7.23
N PRO A 284 0.55 -0.64 -8.44
CA PRO A 284 0.19 0.47 -9.31
C PRO A 284 -1.12 0.28 -10.08
N ALA A 285 -1.78 -0.88 -9.96
CA ALA A 285 -3.01 -1.21 -10.68
C ALA A 285 -4.25 -1.18 -9.78
N MET A 286 -5.41 -1.45 -10.36
CA MET A 286 -6.65 -1.74 -9.64
C MET A 286 -7.00 -3.22 -9.78
N ILE A 287 -7.79 -3.74 -8.83
CA ILE A 287 -8.30 -5.10 -8.87
C ILE A 287 -9.76 -5.11 -9.32
N ARG A 288 -10.26 -6.28 -9.68
CA ARG A 288 -11.69 -6.51 -9.93
C ARG A 288 -12.54 -6.01 -8.76
N ILE A 289 -13.67 -5.43 -9.10
CA ILE A 289 -14.60 -4.90 -8.10
C ILE A 289 -15.44 -5.99 -7.43
N ASN A 290 -15.64 -7.12 -8.11
CA ASN A 290 -16.33 -8.31 -7.61
C ASN A 290 -15.77 -9.56 -8.29
N GLN A 291 -16.14 -10.76 -7.84
CA GLN A 291 -15.64 -12.01 -8.41
C GLN A 291 -15.99 -12.20 -9.88
N CYS A 292 -17.09 -11.64 -10.35
CA CYS A 292 -17.62 -11.84 -11.69
C CYS A 292 -17.31 -10.70 -12.66
N ALA A 293 -16.75 -9.59 -12.18
CA ALA A 293 -16.42 -8.45 -13.03
C ALA A 293 -15.29 -8.79 -13.99
N ASN A 294 -15.32 -8.18 -15.16
CA ASN A 294 -14.21 -8.26 -16.10
C ASN A 294 -12.95 -7.62 -15.51
N ASP A 295 -11.80 -8.11 -15.94
CA ASP A 295 -10.54 -7.51 -15.58
C ASP A 295 -10.44 -6.09 -16.15
N ILE A 296 -9.78 -5.22 -15.40
CA ILE A 296 -9.42 -3.88 -15.87
C ILE A 296 -8.11 -4.03 -16.64
N GLU A 297 -8.08 -3.66 -17.91
CA GLU A 297 -6.87 -3.72 -18.73
C GLU A 297 -5.82 -2.70 -18.27
N LEU A 298 -4.53 -3.01 -18.49
CA LEU A 298 -3.42 -2.19 -18.00
C LEU A 298 -3.41 -0.77 -18.58
N ASP A 299 -3.76 -0.61 -19.81
CA ASP A 299 -3.82 0.65 -20.53
C ASP A 299 -5.18 1.38 -20.37
N ASP A 300 -6.13 0.77 -19.67
CA ASP A 300 -7.43 1.33 -19.45
C ASP A 300 -7.30 2.63 -18.63
N ARG A 301 -8.03 3.66 -19.07
CA ARG A 301 -8.17 4.92 -18.32
C ARG A 301 -8.67 4.73 -16.89
N PHE A 302 -9.34 3.62 -16.58
CA PHE A 302 -9.74 3.25 -15.22
C PHE A 302 -8.54 2.99 -14.30
N GLN A 303 -7.35 2.72 -14.84
CA GLN A 303 -6.14 2.58 -14.05
C GLN A 303 -5.67 3.91 -13.44
N LYS A 304 -6.10 5.05 -14.02
CA LYS A 304 -5.78 6.39 -13.50
C LYS A 304 -6.85 6.86 -12.53
N LEU A 305 -6.44 7.21 -11.33
CA LEU A 305 -7.33 7.69 -10.27
C LEU A 305 -7.75 9.15 -10.51
N THR A 306 -9.03 9.45 -10.23
CA THR A 306 -9.43 10.83 -9.99
C THR A 306 -8.87 11.26 -8.64
N PRO A 307 -8.20 12.43 -8.54
CA PRO A 307 -7.63 12.87 -7.27
C PRO A 307 -8.70 12.99 -6.18
N PRO A 308 -8.55 12.28 -5.05
CA PRO A 308 -9.49 12.38 -3.93
C PRO A 308 -9.35 13.72 -3.20
N ASP A 309 -10.35 14.06 -2.38
CA ASP A 309 -10.31 15.25 -1.52
C ASP A 309 -9.50 15.07 -0.22
N VAL A 310 -8.75 13.98 -0.12
CA VAL A 310 -7.75 13.67 0.91
C VAL A 310 -6.42 13.28 0.28
N PRO A 311 -5.30 13.29 1.03
CA PRO A 311 -4.01 12.83 0.54
C PRO A 311 -4.02 11.37 0.08
N PHE A 312 -3.45 11.11 -1.10
CA PHE A 312 -3.12 9.78 -1.59
C PHE A 312 -1.65 9.77 -2.02
N ILE A 313 -0.85 8.94 -1.38
CA ILE A 313 0.54 8.68 -1.78
C ILE A 313 0.63 7.26 -2.33
N SER A 314 1.16 7.13 -3.55
CA SER A 314 1.53 5.87 -4.15
C SER A 314 3.04 5.77 -4.21
N ILE A 315 3.63 4.71 -3.68
CA ILE A 315 5.06 4.45 -3.79
C ILE A 315 5.25 3.11 -4.48
N SER A 316 5.90 3.13 -5.64
CA SER A 316 6.19 1.95 -6.46
C SER A 316 7.69 1.69 -6.48
N SER A 317 8.09 0.42 -6.47
CA SER A 317 9.48 0.06 -6.72
C SER A 317 9.79 0.06 -8.23
N GLU A 318 11.07 0.06 -8.58
CA GLU A 318 11.48 -0.21 -9.97
C GLU A 318 10.95 -1.57 -10.44
N GLY A 319 10.78 -2.52 -9.50
CA GLY A 319 10.23 -3.84 -9.77
C GLY A 319 8.83 -3.82 -10.38
N GLU A 320 8.00 -2.80 -10.11
CA GLU A 320 6.66 -2.67 -10.69
C GLU A 320 6.63 -1.95 -12.03
N MET A 321 7.76 -1.48 -12.57
CA MET A 321 7.77 -0.69 -13.81
C MET A 321 7.23 -1.46 -15.02
N TRP A 322 7.27 -2.79 -15.00
CA TRP A 322 6.62 -3.59 -16.03
C TRP A 322 5.10 -3.32 -16.14
N GLN A 323 4.48 -2.87 -15.05
CA GLN A 323 3.07 -2.53 -14.95
C GLN A 323 2.85 -1.01 -14.78
N ALA A 324 3.62 -0.37 -13.89
CA ALA A 324 3.47 1.04 -13.56
C ALA A 324 3.63 1.96 -14.78
N ARG A 325 4.46 1.58 -15.77
CA ARG A 325 4.63 2.33 -17.02
C ARG A 325 3.32 2.60 -17.78
N TYR A 326 2.32 1.73 -17.65
CA TYR A 326 1.00 1.88 -18.26
C TYR A 326 0.00 2.63 -17.37
N THR A 327 0.19 2.58 -16.07
CA THR A 327 -0.72 3.19 -15.08
C THR A 327 -0.25 4.54 -14.56
N ARG A 328 0.88 5.06 -15.05
CA ARG A 328 1.44 6.35 -14.66
C ARG A 328 0.42 7.47 -14.76
N GLN A 329 0.37 8.29 -13.74
CA GLN A 329 -0.34 9.55 -13.77
C GLN A 329 0.50 10.64 -13.11
N SER A 330 0.32 11.87 -13.59
CA SER A 330 0.97 13.03 -12.97
C SER A 330 0.41 13.29 -11.58
N ASP A 331 1.26 13.85 -10.71
CA ASP A 331 0.79 14.39 -9.45
C ASP A 331 -0.33 15.40 -9.69
N ALA A 332 -1.37 15.31 -8.89
CA ALA A 332 -2.52 16.18 -8.98
C ALA A 332 -3.01 16.56 -7.59
N PHE A 333 -3.24 17.86 -7.37
CA PHE A 333 -3.63 18.39 -6.08
C PHE A 333 -5.06 18.91 -6.12
N THR A 334 -5.81 18.61 -5.06
CA THR A 334 -7.10 19.23 -4.74
C THR A 334 -6.90 20.25 -3.62
N ARG A 335 -7.95 20.91 -3.20
CA ARG A 335 -7.88 21.90 -2.11
C ARG A 335 -7.36 21.29 -0.80
N ARG A 336 -7.70 20.03 -0.51
CA ARG A 336 -7.36 19.35 0.77
C ARG A 336 -6.47 18.12 0.61
N GLY A 337 -6.38 17.56 -0.58
CA GLY A 337 -5.68 16.31 -0.85
C GLY A 337 -5.12 16.25 -2.25
N GLY A 338 -5.26 15.10 -2.88
CA GLY A 338 -4.76 14.82 -4.22
C GLY A 338 -3.95 13.54 -4.29
N ILE A 339 -3.19 13.39 -5.36
CA ILE A 339 -2.35 12.21 -5.62
C ILE A 339 -0.92 12.66 -5.83
N VAL A 340 0.00 11.95 -5.16
CA VAL A 340 1.44 12.02 -5.42
C VAL A 340 1.96 10.61 -5.61
N SER A 341 2.79 10.42 -6.65
CA SER A 341 3.32 9.11 -7.02
C SER A 341 4.85 9.12 -6.99
N TYR A 342 5.44 8.15 -6.32
CA TYR A 342 6.88 7.93 -6.25
C TYR A 342 7.25 6.63 -6.92
N GLU A 343 8.34 6.65 -7.66
CA GLU A 343 8.95 5.47 -8.27
C GLU A 343 10.39 5.39 -7.76
N VAL A 344 10.69 4.36 -6.97
CA VAL A 344 11.98 4.22 -6.29
C VAL A 344 12.97 3.49 -7.19
N ALA A 345 13.99 4.21 -7.65
CA ALA A 345 15.03 3.66 -8.51
C ALA A 345 15.84 2.56 -7.79
N GLY A 346 16.15 1.47 -8.47
CA GLY A 346 16.96 0.36 -7.97
C GLY A 346 16.22 -0.61 -7.05
N SER A 347 15.00 -0.32 -6.64
CA SER A 347 14.25 -1.13 -5.67
C SER A 347 13.53 -2.31 -6.31
N SER A 348 13.50 -3.44 -5.62
CA SER A 348 12.64 -4.58 -5.94
C SER A 348 11.30 -4.50 -5.21
N HIS A 349 10.39 -5.43 -5.51
CA HIS A 349 9.08 -5.50 -4.87
C HIS A 349 9.17 -5.57 -3.34
N SER A 350 10.12 -6.31 -2.81
CA SER A 350 10.33 -6.41 -1.36
C SER A 350 11.12 -5.20 -0.84
N ALA A 351 10.57 -4.53 0.18
CA ALA A 351 11.24 -3.42 0.85
C ALA A 351 12.25 -3.95 1.88
N ALA A 352 13.50 -4.13 1.48
CA ALA A 352 14.55 -4.41 2.45
C ALA A 352 14.79 -3.21 3.37
N ASP A 353 15.12 -3.49 4.63
CA ASP A 353 15.49 -2.45 5.61
C ASP A 353 17.01 -2.26 5.66
N ILE A 354 17.44 -1.29 6.43
CA ILE A 354 18.86 -0.92 6.60
C ILE A 354 19.63 -2.14 7.11
N PRO A 355 20.81 -2.45 6.53
CA PRO A 355 21.62 -3.58 6.98
C PRO A 355 21.89 -3.55 8.49
N GLY A 356 21.63 -4.67 9.17
CA GLY A 356 21.78 -4.78 10.62
C GLY A 356 20.55 -4.34 11.43
N LYS A 357 19.56 -3.71 10.82
CA LYS A 357 18.25 -3.48 11.45
C LYS A 357 17.42 -4.75 11.34
N PRO A 358 16.90 -5.30 12.44
CA PRO A 358 16.02 -6.46 12.36
C PRO A 358 14.84 -6.16 11.44
N MET A 359 14.50 -7.12 10.58
CA MET A 359 13.25 -7.04 9.83
C MET A 359 12.09 -6.97 10.82
N ASP A 360 11.11 -6.12 10.55
CA ASP A 360 9.91 -6.06 11.38
C ASP A 360 9.16 -7.39 11.25
N THR A 361 9.37 -8.27 12.25
CA THR A 361 8.76 -9.61 12.28
C THR A 361 7.24 -9.57 12.41
N LEU A 362 6.67 -8.40 12.70
CA LEU A 362 5.22 -8.21 12.81
C LEU A 362 4.50 -8.23 11.45
N MET A 363 5.26 -8.19 10.34
CA MET A 363 4.71 -8.34 8.98
C MET A 363 4.29 -9.78 8.67
N PHE A 364 4.92 -10.77 9.31
CA PHE A 364 4.70 -12.17 9.03
C PHE A 364 4.38 -12.93 10.31
N ALA A 365 3.47 -13.89 10.23
CA ALA A 365 3.36 -14.89 11.25
C ALA A 365 4.62 -15.77 11.27
N PRO A 366 4.94 -16.43 12.39
CA PRO A 366 5.97 -17.46 12.40
C PRO A 366 5.74 -18.48 11.28
N ILE A 367 6.82 -18.95 10.64
CA ILE A 367 6.72 -19.87 9.49
C ILE A 367 5.86 -21.10 9.83
N ALA A 368 5.99 -21.65 11.05
CA ALA A 368 5.17 -22.77 11.50
C ALA A 368 3.67 -22.46 11.49
N ASP A 369 3.27 -21.24 11.87
CA ASP A 369 1.88 -20.78 11.84
C ASP A 369 1.39 -20.61 10.41
N MET A 370 2.23 -20.01 9.56
CA MET A 370 1.91 -19.85 8.15
C MET A 370 1.69 -21.19 7.47
N MET A 371 2.54 -22.17 7.74
CA MET A 371 2.41 -23.54 7.22
C MET A 371 1.14 -24.22 7.75
N LYS A 372 0.85 -24.10 9.05
CA LYS A 372 -0.38 -24.61 9.67
C LYS A 372 -1.63 -24.02 9.04
N ALA A 373 -1.59 -22.73 8.69
CA ALA A 373 -2.67 -22.04 8.00
C ALA A 373 -2.78 -22.40 6.50
N GLY A 374 -1.81 -23.14 5.95
CA GLY A 374 -1.77 -23.55 4.55
C GLY A 374 -1.20 -22.49 3.61
N ALA A 375 -0.23 -21.71 4.08
CA ALA A 375 0.47 -20.74 3.26
C ALA A 375 1.17 -21.39 2.05
N GLN A 376 1.07 -20.74 0.90
CA GLN A 376 1.73 -21.17 -0.34
C GLN A 376 3.09 -20.48 -0.47
N LEU A 377 4.10 -20.98 0.24
CA LEU A 377 5.44 -20.37 0.27
C LEU A 377 6.21 -20.55 -1.04
N GLY A 378 5.89 -21.55 -1.85
CA GLY A 378 6.61 -21.88 -3.10
C GLY A 378 6.43 -20.91 -4.26
N GLY A 379 5.39 -20.09 -4.25
CA GLY A 379 5.09 -19.14 -5.33
C GLY A 379 5.78 -17.77 -5.20
N ALA A 380 6.24 -17.42 -3.99
CA ALA A 380 6.84 -16.12 -3.70
C ALA A 380 8.38 -16.13 -3.76
N ALA A 381 9.00 -17.28 -3.57
CA ALA A 381 10.43 -17.45 -3.78
C ALA A 381 10.69 -17.43 -5.28
N GLY A 382 11.21 -16.31 -5.78
CA GLY A 382 11.66 -16.20 -7.17
C GLY A 382 12.54 -17.39 -7.52
N SER A 383 12.34 -17.96 -8.69
CA SER A 383 13.13 -19.07 -9.16
C SER A 383 14.62 -18.67 -9.14
N PRO A 384 15.49 -19.32 -8.40
CA PRO A 384 16.93 -18.97 -8.34
C PRO A 384 17.58 -18.91 -9.72
N ASN A 385 17.00 -19.62 -10.69
CA ASN A 385 17.47 -19.71 -12.05
C ASN A 385 17.21 -18.45 -12.92
N LEU A 386 16.47 -17.47 -12.41
CA LEU A 386 16.20 -16.22 -13.13
C LEU A 386 17.21 -15.11 -12.82
N ILE A 387 18.08 -15.30 -11.83
CA ILE A 387 19.10 -14.32 -11.47
C ILE A 387 20.27 -14.49 -12.42
N PRO A 388 20.74 -13.41 -13.11
CA PRO A 388 21.89 -13.48 -13.99
C PRO A 388 23.13 -14.07 -13.31
N SER A 389 23.95 -14.81 -14.07
CA SER A 389 25.22 -15.34 -13.55
C SER A 389 26.08 -14.22 -12.95
N GLY A 390 26.63 -14.45 -11.75
CA GLY A 390 27.41 -13.44 -11.02
C GLY A 390 26.60 -12.39 -10.26
N ALA A 391 25.27 -12.36 -10.39
CA ALA A 391 24.40 -11.50 -9.61
C ALA A 391 23.84 -12.22 -8.38
N LYS A 392 23.32 -11.43 -7.44
CA LYS A 392 22.60 -11.89 -6.25
C LYS A 392 21.15 -11.35 -6.28
N PRO A 393 20.21 -11.91 -5.50
CA PRO A 393 18.93 -11.29 -5.29
C PRO A 393 19.09 -9.83 -4.84
N ASN A 394 18.22 -8.97 -5.32
CA ASN A 394 18.26 -7.55 -4.97
C ASN A 394 17.86 -7.34 -3.51
N ASP A 395 18.79 -6.81 -2.73
CA ASP A 395 18.63 -6.46 -1.31
C ASP A 395 18.53 -4.93 -1.09
N PHE A 396 18.07 -4.20 -2.10
CA PHE A 396 18.01 -2.75 -2.08
C PHE A 396 17.20 -2.23 -0.89
N THR A 397 17.84 -1.38 -0.10
CA THR A 397 17.24 -0.75 1.09
C THR A 397 16.36 0.42 0.70
N TRP A 398 15.05 0.28 0.84
CA TRP A 398 14.10 1.37 0.58
C TRP A 398 12.95 1.49 1.59
N ALA A 399 12.90 0.63 2.62
CA ALA A 399 11.95 0.77 3.72
C ALA A 399 11.99 2.16 4.40
N PRO A 400 13.16 2.84 4.56
CA PRO A 400 13.20 4.23 5.02
C PRO A 400 12.34 5.19 4.21
N LEU A 401 12.28 5.02 2.88
CA LEU A 401 11.46 5.86 2.01
C LEU A 401 9.96 5.61 2.22
N VAL A 402 9.56 4.38 2.55
CA VAL A 402 8.17 4.05 2.91
C VAL A 402 7.80 4.75 4.22
N ARG A 403 8.69 4.75 5.21
CA ARG A 403 8.48 5.47 6.49
C ARG A 403 8.35 6.98 6.28
N GLY A 404 9.21 7.55 5.44
CA GLY A 404 9.13 8.94 5.02
C GLY A 404 7.83 9.28 4.28
N ALA A 405 7.36 8.38 3.41
CA ALA A 405 6.09 8.55 2.70
C ALA A 405 4.89 8.55 3.68
N TYR A 406 4.88 7.67 4.68
CA TYR A 406 3.84 7.67 5.71
C TYR A 406 3.87 8.95 6.55
N GLN A 407 5.05 9.41 6.97
CA GLN A 407 5.20 10.68 7.69
C GLN A 407 4.68 11.87 6.86
N ASN A 408 5.02 11.91 5.57
CA ASN A 408 4.55 12.95 4.67
C ASN A 408 3.03 12.86 4.44
N LEU A 409 2.43 11.66 4.37
CA LEU A 409 0.98 11.47 4.33
C LEU A 409 0.31 12.10 5.55
N THR A 410 0.84 11.82 6.73
CA THR A 410 0.34 12.35 8.01
C THR A 410 0.45 13.88 8.08
N LEU A 411 1.59 14.44 7.70
CA LEU A 411 1.81 15.89 7.64
C LEU A 411 0.85 16.57 6.65
N TRP A 412 0.62 15.94 5.50
CA TRP A 412 -0.29 16.48 4.50
C TRP A 412 -1.73 16.46 5.00
N ALA A 413 -2.19 15.34 5.56
CA ALA A 413 -3.56 15.21 6.06
C ALA A 413 -3.86 16.12 7.26
N ARG A 414 -2.93 16.22 8.22
CA ARG A 414 -3.15 16.92 9.50
C ARG A 414 -2.80 18.40 9.45
N ALA A 415 -1.76 18.77 8.70
CA ALA A 415 -1.21 20.12 8.69
C ALA A 415 -1.26 20.79 7.30
N GLY A 416 -1.74 20.09 6.26
CA GLY A 416 -1.75 20.63 4.91
C GLY A 416 -0.36 20.77 4.26
N ILE A 417 0.68 20.22 4.90
CA ILE A 417 2.06 20.28 4.41
C ILE A 417 2.22 19.25 3.29
N LYS A 418 2.24 19.71 2.06
CA LYS A 418 2.36 18.84 0.89
C LYS A 418 3.66 18.02 0.94
N PRO A 419 3.63 16.75 0.49
CA PRO A 419 4.81 15.91 0.42
C PRO A 419 5.81 16.43 -0.62
N PRO A 420 7.11 16.09 -0.52
CA PRO A 420 8.09 16.37 -1.57
C PRO A 420 7.70 15.66 -2.88
N ARG A 421 8.28 16.09 -4.00
CA ARG A 421 8.02 15.52 -5.32
C ARG A 421 9.31 14.96 -5.90
N ALA A 422 9.20 13.80 -6.56
CA ALA A 422 10.31 13.19 -7.28
C ALA A 422 9.95 13.05 -8.78
N PRO A 423 10.93 13.09 -9.69
CA PRO A 423 10.69 12.72 -11.08
C PRO A 423 10.33 11.23 -11.16
N GLY A 424 9.65 10.82 -12.24
CA GLY A 424 9.49 9.40 -12.54
C GLY A 424 10.80 8.77 -13.03
N ILE A 425 10.92 7.44 -12.95
CA ILE A 425 12.00 6.68 -13.59
C ILE A 425 11.95 6.95 -15.10
N LYS A 426 13.10 7.29 -15.68
CA LYS A 426 13.17 7.62 -17.11
C LYS A 426 13.00 6.35 -17.95
N LEU A 427 12.08 6.42 -18.90
CA LEU A 427 11.86 5.38 -19.91
C LEU A 427 12.27 5.88 -21.28
N ASP A 428 12.75 4.97 -22.12
CA ASP A 428 13.01 5.23 -23.54
C ASP A 428 11.72 5.13 -24.40
N ALA A 429 11.88 5.23 -25.71
CA ALA A 429 10.75 5.14 -26.65
C ALA A 429 10.08 3.75 -26.70
N LYS A 430 10.75 2.71 -26.18
CA LYS A 430 10.20 1.35 -26.05
C LYS A 430 9.62 1.08 -24.68
N LEU A 431 9.52 2.10 -23.84
CA LEU A 431 9.10 2.02 -22.43
C LEU A 431 10.05 1.18 -21.56
N GLU A 432 11.31 1.03 -21.96
CA GLU A 432 12.35 0.37 -21.15
C GLU A 432 13.06 1.38 -20.25
N ILE A 433 13.53 0.93 -19.09
CA ILE A 433 14.21 1.76 -18.10
C ILE A 433 15.57 2.23 -18.64
N VAL A 434 15.75 3.56 -18.72
CA VAL A 434 17.05 4.14 -19.04
C VAL A 434 17.99 3.99 -17.84
N ARG A 435 19.21 3.47 -18.11
CA ARG A 435 20.22 3.23 -17.07
C ARG A 435 21.42 4.15 -17.24
N ASP A 436 22.03 4.52 -16.11
CA ASP A 436 23.27 5.31 -16.06
C ASP A 436 24.52 4.42 -16.34
N ALA A 437 25.70 5.03 -16.34
CA ALA A 437 26.98 4.33 -16.54
C ALA A 437 27.28 3.27 -15.46
N ASN A 438 26.59 3.31 -14.35
CA ASN A 438 26.68 2.34 -13.27
C ASN A 438 25.65 1.21 -13.38
N GLY A 439 24.80 1.24 -14.41
CA GLY A 439 23.73 0.26 -14.62
C GLY A 439 22.48 0.51 -13.76
N ASN A 440 22.41 1.63 -13.03
CA ASN A 440 21.27 2.00 -12.20
C ASN A 440 20.26 2.85 -12.96
N ALA A 441 18.98 2.81 -12.56
CA ALA A 441 17.93 3.57 -13.22
C ALA A 441 18.16 5.09 -13.13
N VAL A 442 17.90 5.79 -14.24
CA VAL A 442 17.91 7.25 -14.31
C VAL A 442 16.54 7.81 -13.91
N GLY A 443 16.53 8.89 -13.14
CA GLY A 443 15.28 9.45 -12.59
C GLY A 443 14.75 8.62 -11.43
N GLY A 444 13.48 8.79 -11.11
CA GLY A 444 12.87 8.20 -9.92
C GLY A 444 13.29 8.87 -8.62
N LEU A 445 12.73 8.41 -7.52
CA LEU A 445 13.21 8.73 -6.18
C LEU A 445 14.49 7.92 -5.93
N ARG A 446 15.60 8.63 -5.81
CA ARG A 446 16.94 8.03 -5.68
C ARG A 446 17.42 8.13 -4.26
N SER A 447 18.06 7.08 -3.79
CA SER A 447 18.67 7.02 -2.46
C SER A 447 20.21 7.02 -2.56
N PRO A 448 20.95 7.18 -1.44
CA PRO A 448 22.41 7.06 -1.43
C PRO A 448 22.93 5.75 -2.04
N TYR A 449 22.16 4.67 -1.96
CA TYR A 449 22.53 3.39 -2.58
C TYR A 449 22.59 3.44 -4.14
N ILE A 450 21.93 4.44 -4.75
CA ILE A 450 21.94 4.68 -6.19
C ILE A 450 22.86 5.84 -6.56
N ASP A 451 22.93 6.90 -5.73
CA ASP A 451 23.73 8.10 -6.04
C ASP A 451 25.20 7.94 -5.67
N VAL A 452 25.49 7.07 -4.70
CA VAL A 452 26.84 6.71 -4.23
C VAL A 452 26.98 5.18 -4.26
N PRO A 453 26.91 4.55 -5.47
CA PRO A 453 26.68 3.12 -5.59
C PRO A 453 27.96 2.30 -5.37
N VAL A 454 27.79 1.13 -4.76
CA VAL A 454 28.78 0.05 -4.71
C VAL A 454 28.35 -1.17 -5.52
N ALA A 455 27.21 -1.08 -6.16
CA ALA A 455 26.63 -2.12 -7.00
C ALA A 455 25.66 -1.50 -8.02
N SER A 456 25.35 -2.22 -9.08
CA SER A 456 24.15 -1.96 -9.87
C SER A 456 22.96 -2.71 -9.27
N HIS A 457 21.79 -2.07 -9.27
CA HIS A 457 20.55 -2.62 -8.81
C HIS A 457 19.51 -2.63 -9.93
N THR A 458 18.89 -3.77 -10.14
CA THR A 458 17.79 -3.95 -11.09
C THR A 458 16.59 -4.45 -10.31
N GLY A 459 15.52 -3.69 -10.29
CA GLY A 459 14.30 -4.04 -9.54
C GLY A 459 13.47 -5.14 -10.21
N TYR A 460 13.64 -5.34 -11.52
CA TYR A 460 12.86 -6.24 -12.33
C TYR A 460 13.73 -7.08 -13.26
N LEU A 461 13.43 -8.37 -13.38
CA LEU A 461 14.04 -9.29 -14.34
C LEU A 461 13.02 -9.66 -15.42
N THR A 462 13.40 -9.50 -16.68
CA THR A 462 12.53 -9.69 -17.85
C THR A 462 12.02 -11.12 -18.06
N ALA A 463 12.55 -12.09 -17.33
CA ALA A 463 12.17 -13.50 -17.45
C ALA A 463 10.77 -13.87 -16.96
N GLY A 464 9.99 -12.90 -16.49
CA GLY A 464 8.55 -13.04 -16.23
C GLY A 464 8.17 -13.67 -14.90
N GLY A 465 6.88 -13.53 -14.54
CA GLY A 465 6.27 -14.10 -13.35
C GLY A 465 6.74 -13.49 -12.03
N MET A 466 6.39 -14.14 -10.92
CA MET A 466 6.77 -13.68 -9.56
C MET A 466 8.30 -13.61 -9.34
N GLY A 467 9.09 -14.38 -10.10
CA GLY A 467 10.54 -14.30 -10.08
C GLY A 467 11.11 -12.97 -10.59
N GLY A 468 10.37 -12.27 -11.45
CA GLY A 468 10.73 -10.93 -11.93
C GLY A 468 10.76 -9.88 -10.81
N VAL A 469 9.95 -10.02 -9.77
CA VAL A 469 9.82 -9.04 -8.68
C VAL A 469 10.97 -9.07 -7.67
N THR A 470 11.83 -10.10 -7.71
CA THR A 470 13.00 -10.19 -6.82
C THR A 470 14.12 -9.24 -7.26
N GLY A 471 14.25 -9.00 -8.56
CA GLY A 471 15.32 -8.19 -9.11
C GLY A 471 16.73 -8.79 -8.90
N ALA A 472 17.76 -8.04 -9.27
CA ALA A 472 19.14 -8.47 -9.16
C ALA A 472 20.07 -7.35 -8.66
N LYS A 473 21.12 -7.74 -7.96
CA LYS A 473 22.24 -6.89 -7.53
C LYS A 473 23.53 -7.42 -8.11
N THR A 474 24.30 -6.58 -8.78
CA THR A 474 25.65 -6.90 -9.26
C THR A 474 26.65 -5.99 -8.58
N ALA A 475 27.50 -6.55 -7.73
CA ALA A 475 28.53 -5.80 -7.04
C ALA A 475 29.56 -5.22 -8.04
N PHE A 476 30.10 -4.04 -7.75
CA PHE A 476 31.19 -3.49 -8.53
C PHE A 476 32.51 -4.19 -8.22
N THR A 477 33.39 -4.27 -9.23
CA THR A 477 34.75 -4.81 -9.04
C THR A 477 35.59 -3.89 -8.17
N ALA A 478 36.67 -4.41 -7.60
CA ALA A 478 37.61 -3.63 -6.79
C ALA A 478 38.18 -2.44 -7.57
N GLU A 479 38.47 -2.62 -8.87
CA GLU A 479 38.97 -1.58 -9.76
C GLU A 479 37.97 -0.45 -9.92
N LYS A 480 36.68 -0.81 -10.16
CA LYS A 480 35.61 0.19 -10.29
C LYS A 480 35.41 0.95 -8.98
N LEU A 481 35.45 0.27 -7.83
CA LEU A 481 35.34 0.93 -6.54
C LEU A 481 36.49 1.92 -6.29
N LYS A 482 37.72 1.58 -6.66
CA LYS A 482 38.90 2.47 -6.57
C LYS A 482 38.79 3.71 -7.46
N ILE A 483 38.09 3.59 -8.60
CA ILE A 483 37.82 4.74 -9.48
C ILE A 483 36.80 5.68 -8.84
N LEU A 484 35.76 5.12 -8.19
CA LEU A 484 34.66 5.89 -7.59
C LEU A 484 35.03 6.51 -6.25
N TYR A 485 35.82 5.80 -5.44
CA TYR A 485 36.12 6.14 -4.05
C TYR A 485 37.60 5.95 -3.73
N ARG A 486 38.19 6.97 -3.09
CA ARG A 486 39.59 6.90 -2.66
C ARG A 486 39.78 5.85 -1.56
N ASP A 487 38.86 5.86 -0.60
CA ASP A 487 38.90 5.02 0.60
C ASP A 487 37.50 4.98 1.29
N GLN A 488 37.40 4.26 2.40
CA GLN A 488 36.20 4.17 3.22
C GLN A 488 35.72 5.56 3.68
N SER A 489 36.61 6.49 4.01
CA SER A 489 36.25 7.82 4.50
C SER A 489 35.61 8.66 3.39
N ASP A 490 36.17 8.63 2.18
CA ASP A 490 35.60 9.31 1.00
C ASP A 490 34.20 8.75 0.65
N TYR A 491 34.05 7.42 0.67
CA TYR A 491 32.76 6.78 0.48
C TYR A 491 31.74 7.21 1.53
N ALA A 492 32.11 7.11 2.82
CA ALA A 492 31.23 7.47 3.92
C ALA A 492 30.80 8.95 3.88
N ALA A 493 31.73 9.85 3.52
CA ALA A 493 31.43 11.28 3.38
C ALA A 493 30.43 11.55 2.24
N LYS A 494 30.63 10.93 1.06
CA LYS A 494 29.70 11.05 -0.08
C LYS A 494 28.32 10.46 0.24
N PHE A 495 28.29 9.27 0.84
CA PHE A 495 27.06 8.59 1.24
C PHE A 495 26.31 9.40 2.30
N GLY A 496 27.03 9.91 3.31
CA GLY A 496 26.47 10.77 4.35
C GLY A 496 25.84 12.04 3.77
N ALA A 497 26.55 12.74 2.89
CA ALA A 497 26.00 13.94 2.24
C ALA A 497 24.73 13.65 1.41
N ALA A 498 24.68 12.51 0.72
CA ALA A 498 23.48 12.09 0.00
C ALA A 498 22.32 11.74 0.96
N THR A 499 22.63 11.11 2.10
CA THR A 499 21.64 10.82 3.16
C THR A 499 21.08 12.10 3.78
N ASP A 500 21.95 13.09 4.06
CA ASP A 500 21.53 14.38 4.62
C ASP A 500 20.58 15.14 3.68
N ARG A 501 20.80 15.07 2.36
CA ARG A 501 19.85 15.64 1.40
C ARG A 501 18.48 14.98 1.47
N LEU A 502 18.42 13.63 1.53
CA LEU A 502 17.14 12.93 1.68
C LEU A 502 16.41 13.33 2.96
N LEU A 503 17.13 13.47 4.07
CA LEU A 503 16.57 13.92 5.33
C LEU A 503 16.05 15.36 5.24
N ALA A 504 16.84 16.27 4.71
CA ALA A 504 16.45 17.68 4.55
C ALA A 504 15.22 17.86 3.66
N GLU A 505 15.07 17.02 2.65
CA GLU A 505 13.93 16.97 1.75
C GLU A 505 12.74 16.15 2.29
N ARG A 506 12.83 15.60 3.48
CA ARG A 506 11.80 14.79 4.16
C ARG A 506 11.46 13.46 3.47
N TRP A 507 12.41 12.85 2.78
CA TRP A 507 12.24 11.52 2.19
C TRP A 507 12.40 10.38 3.19
N ILE A 508 13.18 10.61 4.26
CA ILE A 508 13.46 9.65 5.32
C ILE A 508 13.33 10.31 6.70
N LEU A 509 13.28 9.51 7.75
CA LEU A 509 13.24 9.98 9.12
C LEU A 509 14.66 10.21 9.69
N PRO A 510 14.84 11.04 10.73
CA PRO A 510 16.15 11.28 11.34
C PRO A 510 16.85 9.99 11.78
N GLU A 511 16.14 9.10 12.46
CA GLU A 511 16.65 7.81 12.91
C GLU A 511 17.08 6.89 11.76
N ASP A 512 16.42 6.98 10.59
CA ASP A 512 16.83 6.25 9.40
C ASP A 512 18.11 6.84 8.80
N ALA A 513 18.22 8.16 8.79
CA ALA A 513 19.44 8.83 8.30
C ALA A 513 20.66 8.44 9.14
N ASP A 514 20.55 8.43 10.46
CA ASP A 514 21.62 8.02 11.37
C ASP A 514 22.01 6.55 11.16
N ALA A 515 21.01 5.66 11.06
CA ALA A 515 21.23 4.23 10.82
C ALA A 515 21.85 3.96 9.45
N MET A 516 21.41 4.67 8.39
CA MET A 516 21.98 4.55 7.04
C MET A 516 23.44 4.98 7.00
N LYS A 517 23.80 6.10 7.66
CA LYS A 517 25.19 6.57 7.76
C LYS A 517 26.05 5.57 8.53
N ALA A 518 25.54 5.03 9.64
CA ALA A 518 26.26 4.02 10.43
C ALA A 518 26.51 2.71 9.67
N ALA A 519 25.57 2.34 8.78
CA ALA A 519 25.66 1.14 7.94
C ALA A 519 26.52 1.34 6.68
N ALA A 520 26.97 2.56 6.37
CA ALA A 520 27.71 2.88 5.15
C ALA A 520 29.12 2.27 5.17
N LYS A 521 29.27 1.14 4.48
CA LYS A 521 30.55 0.41 4.37
C LYS A 521 30.92 0.23 2.92
N LEU A 522 32.14 0.64 2.56
CA LEU A 522 32.74 0.31 1.27
C LEU A 522 33.08 -1.19 1.29
N PRO A 523 32.57 -2.00 0.34
CA PRO A 523 32.93 -3.40 0.28
C PRO A 523 34.46 -3.58 0.16
N THR A 524 35.04 -4.44 0.98
CA THR A 524 36.43 -4.90 0.81
C THR A 524 36.47 -5.92 -0.33
N PRO A 525 37.48 -5.85 -1.18
CA PRO A 525 37.68 -6.76 -2.32
C PRO A 525 37.74 -8.23 -1.89
#